data_e587f0463884370b4536cc1dd933bd85
#
_entry.id   e587f0463884370b4536cc1dd933bd85
#
_cell.length_a   1.000
_cell.length_b   1.000
_cell.length_c   1.000
_cell.angle_alpha   90.00
_cell.angle_beta   90.00
_cell.angle_gamma   90.00
#
_symmetry.space_group_name_H-M   'P 1'
#
loop_
_entity.id
_entity.type
_entity.pdbx_description
1 polymer ?
#
loop_
_entity_poly.entity_id
_entity_poly.type
_entity_poly.pdbx_seq_one_letter_code
_entity_poly.pdbx_strand_id
1 'polypeptide(L)'
;VVRDTSTAEIANTIIWDIAGNSIHDWTNNPPNSVYVHYSNVQDGWTGEGEHNIDSNPLFCSPDDGDYTLSENSPCLIDSWGDADHMGAFGVGCESLDIEFPSIVDIWDVPDDQGNWVYVQFNPSVHDASDEGPLGSYTIERLDDEEWVSLHSIDAYGSDHYTTEAHTLMDSTGEGDGMTSYRIVAAMEVGALISEPAEGYSVDNIAPGVPTGLMATVS
;
A
#
# COMPACT_ATOMS: atom_id res chain seq x y z
N VAL A 1 -11.17 30.70 6.29
CA VAL A 1 -10.81 30.79 7.72
C VAL A 1 -12.09 30.82 8.50
N VAL A 2 -12.39 29.70 9.12
CA VAL A 2 -13.53 29.56 10.01
C VAL A 2 -13.12 30.14 11.36
N ARG A 3 -13.85 31.11 11.86
CA ARG A 3 -13.64 31.73 13.16
C ARG A 3 -14.86 31.53 14.03
N ASP A 4 -14.63 31.11 15.26
CA ASP A 4 -15.61 30.92 16.33
C ASP A 4 -16.71 29.86 16.07
N THR A 5 -16.60 28.71 16.71
CA THR A 5 -17.63 27.63 16.79
C THR A 5 -18.25 27.22 15.46
N SER A 6 -17.44 27.02 14.42
CA SER A 6 -17.95 26.63 13.11
C SER A 6 -17.64 25.15 12.83
N THR A 7 -18.61 24.50 12.23
CA THR A 7 -18.48 23.13 11.73
C THR A 7 -18.35 23.18 10.21
N ALA A 8 -17.40 22.46 9.65
CA ALA A 8 -17.33 22.19 8.21
C ALA A 8 -17.68 20.72 7.96
N GLU A 9 -18.47 20.48 6.94
CA GLU A 9 -18.85 19.15 6.49
C GLU A 9 -18.39 18.95 5.06
N ILE A 10 -17.71 17.85 4.80
CA ILE A 10 -17.24 17.42 3.48
C ILE A 10 -17.88 16.06 3.24
N ALA A 11 -18.64 15.93 2.16
CA ALA A 11 -19.29 14.68 1.81
C ALA A 11 -19.21 14.40 0.30
N ASN A 12 -19.25 13.13 -0.07
CA ASN A 12 -19.24 12.66 -1.47
C ASN A 12 -18.14 13.32 -2.32
N THR A 13 -16.94 13.47 -1.74
CA THR A 13 -15.85 14.23 -2.35
C THR A 13 -14.65 13.31 -2.61
N ILE A 14 -13.99 13.50 -3.73
CA ILE A 14 -12.68 12.90 -4.01
C ILE A 14 -11.61 13.98 -3.80
N ILE A 15 -10.70 13.73 -2.87
CA ILE A 15 -9.54 14.58 -2.57
C ILE A 15 -8.32 13.75 -2.89
N TRP A 16 -7.75 13.95 -4.09
CA TRP A 16 -6.73 13.11 -4.67
C TRP A 16 -5.69 13.94 -5.41
N ASP A 17 -4.47 13.42 -5.53
CA ASP A 17 -3.33 14.07 -6.22
C ASP A 17 -2.92 15.42 -5.62
N ILE A 18 -2.91 15.48 -4.28
CA ILE A 18 -2.48 16.68 -3.56
C ILE A 18 -1.19 16.36 -2.82
N ALA A 19 -0.13 17.10 -3.12
CA ALA A 19 1.14 16.98 -2.40
C ALA A 19 0.98 17.44 -0.93
N GLY A 20 1.06 16.52 0.01
CA GLY A 20 0.93 16.76 1.44
C GLY A 20 -0.46 16.42 1.99
N ASN A 21 -0.73 16.76 3.25
CA ASN A 21 -2.02 16.49 3.88
C ASN A 21 -3.18 17.12 3.11
N SER A 22 -4.04 16.29 2.57
CA SER A 22 -5.17 16.68 1.72
C SER A 22 -6.17 17.60 2.41
N ILE A 23 -6.37 17.38 3.72
CA ILE A 23 -7.23 18.21 4.57
C ILE A 23 -6.43 18.70 5.76
N HIS A 24 -6.28 20.02 5.89
CA HIS A 24 -5.57 20.60 7.00
C HIS A 24 -6.55 21.25 7.97
N ASP A 25 -6.72 20.65 9.13
CA ASP A 25 -7.42 21.28 10.23
C ASP A 25 -6.48 22.22 11.01
N TRP A 26 -6.59 23.51 10.78
CA TRP A 26 -5.84 24.55 11.48
C TRP A 26 -6.37 24.84 12.89
N THR A 27 -7.37 24.10 13.33
CA THR A 27 -8.03 24.36 14.61
C THR A 27 -7.39 23.55 15.74
N ASN A 28 -6.23 23.96 16.19
CA ASN A 28 -5.68 23.49 17.48
C ASN A 28 -6.53 23.95 18.68
N ASN A 29 -7.77 24.40 18.47
CA ASN A 29 -8.59 24.97 19.52
C ASN A 29 -10.07 24.57 19.33
N PRO A 30 -10.61 23.59 20.10
CA PRO A 30 -12.04 23.32 20.06
C PRO A 30 -12.82 24.62 20.38
N PRO A 31 -13.98 24.87 19.73
CA PRO A 31 -14.91 23.86 19.28
C PRO A 31 -15.12 23.78 17.75
N ASN A 32 -14.12 24.07 16.93
CA ASN A 32 -14.29 23.89 15.48
C ASN A 32 -14.08 22.41 15.13
N SER A 33 -14.93 21.85 14.30
CA SER A 33 -14.87 20.46 13.86
C SER A 33 -14.99 20.36 12.34
N VAL A 34 -14.19 19.50 11.74
CA VAL A 34 -14.32 19.09 10.34
C VAL A 34 -14.82 17.66 10.34
N TYR A 35 -15.95 17.44 9.70
CA TYR A 35 -16.52 16.11 9.48
C TYR A 35 -16.37 15.73 8.03
N VAL A 36 -15.82 14.55 7.76
CA VAL A 36 -15.67 14.01 6.40
C VAL A 36 -16.42 12.69 6.32
N HIS A 37 -17.33 12.60 5.35
CA HIS A 37 -18.19 11.44 5.19
C HIS A 37 -18.22 10.99 3.73
N TYR A 38 -18.28 9.67 3.50
CA TYR A 38 -18.47 9.11 2.15
C TYR A 38 -17.56 9.76 1.12
N SER A 39 -16.30 9.94 1.49
CA SER A 39 -15.32 10.66 0.66
C SER A 39 -14.08 9.78 0.45
N ASN A 40 -13.47 9.93 -0.71
CA ASN A 40 -12.19 9.31 -1.01
C ASN A 40 -11.08 10.32 -0.74
N VAL A 41 -10.28 10.08 0.29
CA VAL A 41 -9.24 10.99 0.75
C VAL A 41 -7.90 10.29 0.70
N GLN A 42 -7.02 10.76 -0.17
CA GLN A 42 -5.65 10.25 -0.28
C GLN A 42 -4.93 10.36 1.07
N ASP A 43 -4.16 9.32 1.42
CA ASP A 43 -3.48 9.14 2.72
C ASP A 43 -4.45 8.98 3.91
N GLY A 44 -5.75 8.80 3.64
CA GLY A 44 -6.78 8.55 4.63
C GLY A 44 -7.22 9.79 5.41
N TRP A 45 -8.38 9.70 6.06
CA TRP A 45 -8.90 10.69 6.98
C TRP A 45 -8.95 10.13 8.40
N THR A 46 -8.22 10.76 9.33
CA THR A 46 -8.13 10.33 10.74
C THR A 46 -8.99 11.17 11.70
N GLY A 47 -9.72 12.18 11.17
CA GLY A 47 -10.63 13.03 11.94
C GLY A 47 -12.02 12.42 12.10
N GLU A 48 -13.00 13.27 12.50
CA GLU A 48 -14.39 12.85 12.68
C GLU A 48 -15.08 12.60 11.35
N GLY A 49 -15.91 11.53 11.28
CA GLY A 49 -16.68 11.14 10.11
C GLY A 49 -16.68 9.63 9.90
N GLU A 50 -17.37 9.18 8.85
CA GLU A 50 -17.54 7.75 8.55
C GLU A 50 -17.63 7.49 7.05
N HIS A 51 -17.44 6.21 6.66
CA HIS A 51 -17.53 5.76 5.27
C HIS A 51 -16.54 6.44 4.31
N ASN A 52 -15.40 6.86 4.82
CA ASN A 52 -14.31 7.36 3.99
C ASN A 52 -13.42 6.23 3.51
N ILE A 53 -12.91 6.38 2.30
CA ILE A 53 -11.97 5.43 1.71
C ILE A 53 -10.66 6.13 1.34
N ASP A 54 -9.62 5.35 1.21
CA ASP A 54 -8.31 5.73 0.68
C ASP A 54 -7.98 4.72 -0.44
N SER A 55 -8.43 5.01 -1.64
CA SER A 55 -8.29 4.11 -2.78
C SER A 55 -8.18 4.90 -4.07
N ASN A 56 -7.39 4.41 -5.03
CA ASN A 56 -7.29 5.06 -6.34
C ASN A 56 -8.69 5.29 -6.95
N PRO A 57 -9.06 6.55 -7.26
CA PRO A 57 -10.38 6.87 -7.79
C PRO A 57 -10.71 6.26 -9.13
N LEU A 58 -9.70 5.83 -9.90
CA LEU A 58 -9.83 5.31 -11.25
C LEU A 58 -10.48 6.29 -12.22
N PHE A 59 -9.90 7.49 -12.29
CA PHE A 59 -10.29 8.46 -13.31
C PHE A 59 -9.97 7.96 -14.72
N CYS A 60 -10.83 8.23 -15.67
CA CYS A 60 -10.74 7.73 -17.04
C CYS A 60 -9.47 8.20 -17.79
N SER A 61 -9.12 9.48 -17.70
CA SER A 61 -7.91 10.05 -18.30
C SER A 61 -7.52 11.37 -17.62
N PRO A 62 -7.00 11.34 -16.40
CA PRO A 62 -6.70 12.54 -15.61
C PRO A 62 -5.65 13.43 -16.29
N ASP A 63 -4.69 12.87 -17.03
CA ASP A 63 -3.67 13.62 -17.77
C ASP A 63 -4.26 14.47 -18.90
N ASP A 64 -5.40 14.05 -19.44
CA ASP A 64 -6.16 14.81 -20.45
C ASP A 64 -7.25 15.69 -19.82
N GLY A 65 -7.31 15.72 -18.47
CA GLY A 65 -8.32 16.48 -17.70
C GLY A 65 -9.69 15.80 -17.63
N ASP A 66 -9.79 14.52 -17.96
CA ASP A 66 -11.00 13.72 -17.81
C ASP A 66 -11.02 13.03 -16.44
N TYR A 67 -11.71 13.64 -15.49
CA TYR A 67 -11.90 13.16 -14.12
C TYR A 67 -13.22 12.39 -13.94
N THR A 68 -13.83 11.89 -15.00
CA THR A 68 -14.92 10.92 -14.89
C THR A 68 -14.39 9.60 -14.37
N LEU A 69 -15.24 8.81 -13.73
CA LEU A 69 -14.88 7.54 -13.09
C LEU A 69 -15.01 6.37 -14.08
N SER A 70 -14.14 5.38 -13.95
CA SER A 70 -14.34 4.11 -14.64
C SER A 70 -15.44 3.29 -13.99
N GLU A 71 -16.04 2.33 -14.72
CA GLU A 71 -17.12 1.47 -14.21
C GLU A 71 -16.74 0.66 -12.97
N ASN A 72 -15.46 0.37 -12.76
CA ASN A 72 -14.93 -0.34 -11.59
C ASN A 72 -14.33 0.59 -10.52
N SER A 73 -14.61 1.87 -10.57
CA SER A 73 -14.15 2.82 -9.56
C SER A 73 -14.69 2.51 -8.17
N PRO A 74 -13.85 2.48 -7.12
CA PRO A 74 -14.31 2.34 -5.74
C PRO A 74 -15.17 3.52 -5.27
N CYS A 75 -15.09 4.66 -5.95
CA CYS A 75 -15.89 5.84 -5.66
C CYS A 75 -17.36 5.75 -6.11
N LEU A 76 -17.74 4.67 -6.79
CA LEU A 76 -19.12 4.37 -7.18
C LEU A 76 -19.92 3.63 -6.10
N ILE A 77 -19.29 3.32 -4.98
CA ILE A 77 -19.87 2.58 -3.88
C ILE A 77 -19.99 3.53 -2.67
N ASP A 78 -21.07 3.38 -1.88
CA ASP A 78 -21.22 4.07 -0.61
C ASP A 78 -21.19 5.62 -0.70
N SER A 79 -22.15 6.21 -1.38
CA SER A 79 -22.34 7.65 -1.38
C SER A 79 -23.43 8.08 -0.39
N TRP A 80 -23.41 9.32 0.07
CA TRP A 80 -24.34 9.87 1.05
C TRP A 80 -25.50 10.63 0.40
N GLY A 81 -26.69 10.42 0.90
CA GLY A 81 -27.90 11.07 0.43
C GLY A 81 -28.39 10.50 -0.90
N ASP A 82 -28.78 11.38 -1.82
CA ASP A 82 -29.28 11.01 -3.15
C ASP A 82 -28.14 10.90 -4.20
N ALA A 83 -26.87 11.02 -3.77
CA ALA A 83 -25.72 10.82 -4.64
C ALA A 83 -25.52 9.32 -4.93
N ASP A 84 -25.09 9.00 -6.13
CA ASP A 84 -24.81 7.63 -6.58
C ASP A 84 -23.30 7.34 -6.69
N HIS A 85 -22.47 8.32 -6.36
CA HIS A 85 -21.01 8.22 -6.36
C HIS A 85 -20.37 9.34 -5.53
N MET A 86 -19.09 9.14 -5.18
CA MET A 86 -18.22 10.20 -4.65
C MET A 86 -17.65 11.00 -5.82
N GLY A 87 -17.41 12.30 -5.61
CA GLY A 87 -16.83 13.19 -6.60
C GLY A 87 -17.84 13.94 -7.46
N ALA A 88 -17.31 14.76 -8.37
CA ALA A 88 -18.12 15.69 -9.19
C ALA A 88 -18.69 15.05 -10.47
N PHE A 89 -18.11 13.94 -10.91
CA PHE A 89 -18.44 13.28 -12.17
C PHE A 89 -18.71 11.81 -11.93
N GLY A 90 -19.71 11.26 -12.62
CA GLY A 90 -20.02 9.83 -12.60
C GLY A 90 -19.18 9.03 -13.61
N VAL A 91 -19.69 7.86 -13.97
CA VAL A 91 -19.04 6.95 -14.92
C VAL A 91 -18.88 7.61 -16.30
N GLY A 92 -17.67 7.60 -16.83
CA GLY A 92 -17.32 8.13 -18.16
C GLY A 92 -16.63 7.14 -19.09
N CYS A 93 -16.12 6.04 -18.57
CA CYS A 93 -15.46 5.00 -19.37
C CYS A 93 -15.76 3.60 -18.82
N GLU A 94 -15.47 2.59 -19.65
CA GLU A 94 -15.53 1.18 -19.26
C GLU A 94 -14.54 0.90 -18.10
N SER A 95 -14.68 -0.27 -17.50
CA SER A 95 -13.75 -0.72 -16.47
C SER A 95 -12.31 -0.62 -16.94
N LEU A 96 -11.49 0.08 -16.19
CA LEU A 96 -10.05 0.10 -16.42
C LEU A 96 -9.48 -1.25 -15.99
N ASP A 97 -8.71 -1.87 -16.85
CA ASP A 97 -7.93 -3.06 -16.51
C ASP A 97 -6.78 -2.61 -15.62
N ILE A 98 -7.05 -2.59 -14.31
CA ILE A 98 -6.02 -2.31 -13.33
C ILE A 98 -5.51 -3.65 -12.84
N GLU A 99 -4.49 -4.10 -13.48
CA GLU A 99 -3.71 -5.18 -12.92
C GLU A 99 -2.79 -4.59 -11.85
N PHE A 100 -3.21 -4.79 -10.61
CA PHE A 100 -2.37 -4.52 -9.44
C PHE A 100 -1.13 -5.40 -9.50
N PRO A 101 -0.01 -4.97 -8.95
CA PRO A 101 1.07 -5.91 -8.72
C PRO A 101 0.54 -7.07 -7.88
N SER A 102 1.01 -8.28 -8.10
CA SER A 102 0.54 -9.44 -7.35
C SER A 102 1.71 -10.32 -6.93
N ILE A 103 1.81 -10.61 -5.64
CA ILE A 103 2.82 -11.54 -5.14
C ILE A 103 2.47 -12.95 -5.64
N VAL A 104 3.45 -13.58 -6.29
CA VAL A 104 3.31 -14.93 -6.86
C VAL A 104 3.82 -15.97 -5.91
N ASP A 105 4.97 -15.70 -5.25
CA ASP A 105 5.62 -16.65 -4.36
C ASP A 105 6.53 -15.93 -3.36
N ILE A 106 6.70 -16.52 -2.18
CA ILE A 106 7.63 -16.09 -1.15
C ILE A 106 8.32 -17.35 -0.62
N TRP A 107 9.65 -17.39 -0.74
CA TRP A 107 10.43 -18.57 -0.30
C TRP A 107 11.73 -18.15 0.40
N ASP A 108 12.23 -19.03 1.20
CA ASP A 108 13.47 -18.88 1.97
C ASP A 108 14.68 -18.62 1.08
N VAL A 109 15.61 -17.78 1.52
CA VAL A 109 16.90 -17.58 0.86
C VAL A 109 17.80 -18.76 1.25
N PRO A 110 18.22 -19.60 0.31
CA PRO A 110 18.98 -20.81 0.63
C PRO A 110 20.41 -20.48 1.08
N ASP A 111 20.96 -21.35 1.91
CA ASP A 111 22.35 -21.29 2.41
C ASP A 111 22.67 -19.98 3.17
N ASP A 112 21.71 -19.45 3.91
CA ASP A 112 21.88 -18.25 4.75
C ASP A 112 21.69 -18.53 6.25
N GLN A 113 21.82 -17.50 7.08
CA GLN A 113 21.63 -17.54 8.54
C GLN A 113 20.18 -17.23 8.93
N GLY A 114 19.24 -17.34 7.98
CA GLY A 114 17.85 -16.98 8.16
C GLY A 114 17.56 -15.47 8.08
N ASN A 115 16.35 -15.09 8.41
CA ASN A 115 15.81 -13.74 8.38
C ASN A 115 15.63 -13.13 6.99
N TRP A 116 15.79 -13.88 5.90
CA TRP A 116 15.61 -13.43 4.54
C TRP A 116 14.72 -14.35 3.74
N VAL A 117 13.89 -13.75 2.90
CA VAL A 117 13.08 -14.43 1.88
C VAL A 117 13.26 -13.77 0.54
N TYR A 118 13.05 -14.52 -0.53
CA TYR A 118 12.77 -13.97 -1.85
C TYR A 118 11.27 -13.71 -1.97
N VAL A 119 10.91 -12.52 -2.43
CA VAL A 119 9.55 -12.15 -2.81
C VAL A 119 9.50 -12.01 -4.32
N GLN A 120 8.71 -12.85 -4.99
CA GLN A 120 8.45 -12.77 -6.42
C GLN A 120 7.06 -12.23 -6.67
N PHE A 121 6.94 -11.26 -7.57
CA PHE A 121 5.68 -10.65 -7.91
C PHE A 121 5.54 -10.33 -9.41
N ASN A 122 4.30 -10.33 -9.90
CA ASN A 122 3.96 -9.82 -11.22
C ASN A 122 3.89 -8.29 -11.15
N PRO A 123 4.33 -7.60 -12.22
CA PRO A 123 4.25 -6.16 -12.30
C PRO A 123 2.80 -5.66 -12.39
N SER A 124 2.62 -4.37 -12.17
CA SER A 124 1.44 -3.63 -12.63
C SER A 124 1.47 -3.49 -14.15
N VAL A 125 0.31 -3.39 -14.80
CA VAL A 125 0.20 -3.09 -16.24
C VAL A 125 0.90 -1.79 -16.65
N HIS A 126 1.09 -0.88 -15.70
CA HIS A 126 1.76 0.40 -15.93
C HIS A 126 3.28 0.31 -16.02
N ASP A 127 3.85 -0.88 -15.81
CA ASP A 127 5.30 -1.15 -15.96
C ASP A 127 5.71 -1.51 -17.41
N ALA A 128 4.84 -1.31 -18.37
CA ALA A 128 5.02 -1.87 -19.72
C ALA A 128 6.01 -1.12 -20.61
N SER A 129 6.68 -0.03 -20.18
CA SER A 129 7.63 0.72 -21.03
C SER A 129 8.62 1.57 -20.25
N ASP A 130 9.78 1.84 -20.87
CA ASP A 130 10.81 2.79 -20.38
C ASP A 130 10.29 4.24 -20.19
N GLU A 131 9.06 4.52 -20.60
CA GLU A 131 8.37 5.82 -20.49
C GLU A 131 7.03 5.67 -19.74
N GLY A 132 6.80 4.57 -19.02
CA GLY A 132 5.58 4.34 -18.24
C GLY A 132 5.48 5.27 -17.01
N PRO A 133 4.26 5.50 -16.51
CA PRO A 133 4.03 6.35 -15.34
C PRO A 133 4.55 5.73 -14.02
N LEU A 134 4.97 4.47 -14.04
CA LEU A 134 5.46 3.76 -12.86
C LEU A 134 6.97 3.96 -12.71
N GLY A 135 7.40 4.54 -11.59
CA GLY A 135 8.83 4.75 -11.30
C GLY A 135 9.46 3.61 -10.50
N SER A 136 8.76 3.03 -9.55
CA SER A 136 9.32 2.01 -8.65
C SER A 136 8.27 1.17 -7.96
N TYR A 137 8.72 0.00 -7.48
CA TYR A 137 7.97 -0.86 -6.56
C TYR A 137 8.60 -0.77 -5.17
N THR A 138 7.80 -0.56 -4.16
CA THR A 138 8.21 -0.63 -2.75
C THR A 138 7.70 -1.93 -2.14
N ILE A 139 8.59 -2.65 -1.49
CA ILE A 139 8.26 -3.85 -0.72
C ILE A 139 7.99 -3.41 0.71
N GLU A 140 6.81 -3.73 1.20
CA GLU A 140 6.39 -3.44 2.57
C GLU A 140 6.14 -4.72 3.34
N ARG A 141 6.44 -4.67 4.64
CA ARG A 141 6.23 -5.75 5.60
C ARG A 141 5.30 -5.27 6.70
N LEU A 142 4.43 -6.15 7.17
CA LEU A 142 3.53 -5.87 8.29
C LEU A 142 4.24 -6.10 9.62
N ASP A 143 4.48 -5.02 10.38
CA ASP A 143 5.10 -5.02 11.70
C ASP A 143 4.07 -4.48 12.72
N ASP A 144 3.63 -5.30 13.68
CA ASP A 144 2.71 -4.88 14.75
C ASP A 144 1.47 -4.10 14.26
N GLU A 145 0.83 -4.59 13.19
CA GLU A 145 -0.35 -3.98 12.52
C GLU A 145 -0.05 -2.73 11.68
N GLU A 146 1.21 -2.34 11.50
CA GLU A 146 1.63 -1.22 10.63
C GLU A 146 2.45 -1.74 9.43
N TRP A 147 2.21 -1.16 8.25
CA TRP A 147 3.01 -1.46 7.07
C TRP A 147 4.29 -0.63 7.08
N VAL A 148 5.43 -1.32 7.03
CA VAL A 148 6.76 -0.73 7.07
C VAL A 148 7.45 -0.96 5.72
N SER A 149 7.87 0.13 5.08
CA SER A 149 8.63 0.05 3.83
C SER A 149 10.03 -0.49 4.10
N LEU A 150 10.39 -1.57 3.45
CA LEU A 150 11.73 -2.18 3.57
C LEU A 150 12.71 -1.57 2.58
N HIS A 151 12.37 -1.56 1.31
CA HIS A 151 13.17 -0.97 0.23
C HIS A 151 12.32 -0.83 -1.04
N SER A 152 12.86 -0.12 -2.03
CA SER A 152 12.24 0.04 -3.34
C SER A 152 13.18 -0.46 -4.44
N ILE A 153 12.60 -0.94 -5.53
CA ILE A 153 13.30 -1.33 -6.76
C ILE A 153 12.71 -0.56 -7.93
N ASP A 154 13.54 -0.22 -8.92
CA ASP A 154 13.08 0.49 -10.11
C ASP A 154 12.20 -0.43 -10.97
N ALA A 155 11.16 0.16 -11.57
CA ALA A 155 10.36 -0.47 -12.59
C ALA A 155 11.10 -0.39 -13.94
N TYR A 156 11.23 -1.51 -14.65
CA TYR A 156 11.97 -1.58 -15.92
C TYR A 156 11.33 -2.50 -16.97
N GLY A 157 10.03 -2.74 -16.86
CA GLY A 157 9.27 -3.51 -17.85
C GLY A 157 9.54 -5.01 -17.84
N SER A 158 9.83 -5.61 -16.67
CA SER A 158 10.03 -7.05 -16.55
C SER A 158 8.70 -7.80 -16.48
N ASP A 159 8.66 -9.02 -17.01
CA ASP A 159 7.49 -9.90 -16.88
C ASP A 159 7.20 -10.29 -15.41
N HIS A 160 8.24 -10.31 -14.56
CA HIS A 160 8.15 -10.49 -13.11
C HIS A 160 9.42 -9.99 -12.43
N TYR A 161 9.28 -9.66 -11.16
CA TYR A 161 10.34 -9.18 -10.30
C TYR A 161 10.60 -10.18 -9.18
N THR A 162 11.84 -10.28 -8.74
CA THR A 162 12.23 -11.03 -7.54
C THR A 162 13.21 -10.19 -6.75
N THR A 163 12.97 -10.04 -5.45
CA THR A 163 13.81 -9.27 -4.55
C THR A 163 13.90 -9.94 -3.20
N GLU A 164 14.94 -9.62 -2.43
CA GLU A 164 15.11 -10.10 -1.07
C GLU A 164 14.37 -9.20 -0.08
N ALA A 165 13.75 -9.78 0.94
CA ALA A 165 13.08 -9.06 2.00
C ALA A 165 13.38 -9.69 3.37
N HIS A 166 13.50 -8.85 4.40
CA HIS A 166 13.67 -9.32 5.78
C HIS A 166 12.37 -9.86 6.35
N THR A 167 12.45 -11.02 7.00
CA THR A 167 11.38 -11.54 7.87
C THR A 167 11.44 -10.91 9.27
N LEU A 168 10.39 -11.05 10.05
CA LEU A 168 10.38 -10.67 11.47
C LEU A 168 11.14 -11.67 12.34
N MET A 169 11.06 -12.94 12.00
CA MET A 169 11.74 -14.05 12.67
C MET A 169 11.81 -15.27 11.75
N ASP A 170 12.73 -16.18 12.06
CA ASP A 170 12.80 -17.45 11.37
C ASP A 170 11.71 -18.44 11.84
N SER A 171 11.30 -19.29 10.93
CA SER A 171 10.52 -20.48 11.25
C SER A 171 11.37 -21.45 12.06
N THR A 172 10.83 -21.92 13.17
CA THR A 172 11.47 -22.87 14.08
C THR A 172 10.50 -23.96 14.51
N GLY A 173 10.97 -24.94 15.26
CA GLY A 173 10.07 -25.94 15.86
C GLY A 173 9.09 -25.40 16.89
N GLU A 174 9.24 -24.14 17.32
CA GLU A 174 8.40 -23.46 18.31
C GLU A 174 7.43 -22.43 17.69
N GLY A 175 7.64 -22.03 16.44
CA GLY A 175 6.80 -21.07 15.72
C GLY A 175 7.03 -21.09 14.22
N ASP A 176 6.01 -20.79 13.45
CA ASP A 176 6.02 -20.85 11.98
C ASP A 176 6.78 -19.70 11.31
N GLY A 177 7.06 -18.61 12.04
CA GLY A 177 7.83 -17.46 11.55
C GLY A 177 7.18 -16.70 10.41
N MET A 178 5.87 -16.89 10.18
CA MET A 178 5.16 -16.25 9.07
C MET A 178 5.23 -14.73 9.15
N THR A 179 5.56 -14.12 8.04
CA THR A 179 5.71 -12.67 7.88
C THR A 179 4.90 -12.25 6.65
N SER A 180 4.07 -11.22 6.80
CA SER A 180 3.21 -10.72 5.71
C SER A 180 3.90 -9.59 4.96
N TYR A 181 3.78 -9.61 3.63
CA TYR A 181 4.32 -8.63 2.70
C TYR A 181 3.26 -8.13 1.73
N ARG A 182 3.47 -6.93 1.21
CA ARG A 182 2.73 -6.37 0.08
C ARG A 182 3.65 -5.57 -0.83
N ILE A 183 3.23 -5.37 -2.06
CA ILE A 183 3.93 -4.57 -3.07
C ILE A 183 3.15 -3.29 -3.30
N VAL A 184 3.85 -2.17 -3.25
CA VAL A 184 3.31 -0.84 -3.56
C VAL A 184 3.97 -0.35 -4.85
N ALA A 185 3.19 -0.25 -5.91
CA ALA A 185 3.59 0.35 -7.17
C ALA A 185 3.33 1.85 -7.11
N ALA A 186 4.39 2.66 -6.95
CA ALA A 186 4.29 4.10 -6.86
C ALA A 186 4.18 4.73 -8.25
N MET A 187 3.11 5.46 -8.49
CA MET A 187 2.85 6.20 -9.74
C MET A 187 2.86 7.71 -9.47
N GLU A 188 2.90 8.53 -10.53
CA GLU A 188 2.76 9.99 -10.39
C GLU A 188 1.40 10.38 -9.77
N VAL A 189 0.39 9.55 -9.97
CA VAL A 189 -0.98 9.77 -9.47
C VAL A 189 -1.39 8.57 -8.60
N GLY A 190 -0.93 8.55 -7.34
CA GLY A 190 -1.31 7.53 -6.37
C GLY A 190 -0.43 6.28 -6.37
N ALA A 191 -0.92 5.20 -5.77
CA ALA A 191 -0.22 3.93 -5.66
C ALA A 191 -1.17 2.76 -5.90
N LEU A 192 -0.69 1.71 -6.56
CA LEU A 192 -1.37 0.43 -6.66
C LEU A 192 -0.76 -0.53 -5.66
N ILE A 193 -1.57 -1.10 -4.79
CA ILE A 193 -1.13 -1.95 -3.69
C ILE A 193 -1.62 -3.38 -3.93
N SER A 194 -0.72 -4.35 -3.84
CA SER A 194 -1.07 -5.77 -3.96
C SER A 194 -1.88 -6.26 -2.77
N GLU A 195 -2.63 -7.35 -2.95
CA GLU A 195 -3.07 -8.15 -1.81
C GLU A 195 -1.83 -8.65 -1.04
N PRO A 196 -1.93 -8.75 0.30
CA PRO A 196 -0.85 -9.29 1.12
C PRO A 196 -0.64 -10.78 0.86
N ALA A 197 0.63 -11.22 0.97
CA ALA A 197 1.00 -12.63 0.99
C ALA A 197 1.98 -12.92 2.13
N GLU A 198 2.02 -14.18 2.57
CA GLU A 198 2.82 -14.58 3.71
C GLU A 198 3.93 -15.56 3.30
N GLY A 199 5.08 -15.45 3.97
CA GLY A 199 6.19 -16.35 3.82
C GLY A 199 7.04 -16.40 5.09
N TYR A 200 7.99 -17.33 5.13
CA TYR A 200 8.88 -17.52 6.26
C TYR A 200 10.31 -17.79 5.82
N SER A 201 11.27 -17.46 6.67
CA SER A 201 12.68 -17.80 6.51
C SER A 201 13.10 -18.93 7.47
N VAL A 202 14.19 -19.57 7.14
CA VAL A 202 14.79 -20.64 7.94
C VAL A 202 16.30 -20.44 8.00
N ASP A 203 16.90 -20.48 9.21
CA ASP A 203 18.35 -20.64 9.33
C ASP A 203 18.73 -22.05 8.85
N ASN A 204 19.30 -22.15 7.66
CA ASN A 204 19.66 -23.41 7.02
C ASN A 204 21.17 -23.64 6.93
N ILE A 205 21.98 -22.79 7.60
CA ILE A 205 23.43 -23.04 7.78
C ILE A 205 23.66 -23.79 9.08
N ALA A 206 24.21 -24.98 8.95
CA ALA A 206 24.58 -25.78 10.12
C ALA A 206 25.61 -25.05 10.99
N PRO A 207 25.45 -25.03 12.34
CA PRO A 207 26.45 -24.47 13.23
C PRO A 207 27.84 -25.03 13.00
N GLY A 208 28.83 -24.15 12.99
CA GLY A 208 30.24 -24.58 12.87
C GLY A 208 30.65 -25.53 13.99
N VAL A 209 31.57 -26.43 13.70
CA VAL A 209 32.10 -27.35 14.70
C VAL A 209 32.73 -26.56 15.86
N PRO A 210 32.31 -26.75 17.11
CA PRO A 210 32.92 -26.09 18.25
C PRO A 210 34.43 -26.38 18.31
N THR A 211 35.24 -25.33 18.35
CA THR A 211 36.71 -25.46 18.52
C THR A 211 37.10 -24.98 19.92
N GLY A 212 38.15 -25.55 20.48
CA GLY A 212 38.71 -25.13 21.78
C GLY A 212 38.00 -25.68 23.02
N LEU A 213 37.26 -26.80 22.90
CA LEU A 213 36.74 -27.52 24.07
C LEU A 213 37.90 -28.04 24.93
N MET A 214 38.04 -27.55 26.15
CA MET A 214 38.95 -28.05 27.15
C MET A 214 38.16 -28.63 28.32
N ALA A 215 38.38 -29.89 28.63
CA ALA A 215 37.91 -30.53 29.84
C ALA A 215 39.05 -30.57 30.87
N THR A 216 38.86 -29.93 32.03
CA THR A 216 39.73 -30.08 33.19
C THR A 216 39.11 -31.07 34.18
N VAL A 217 39.84 -32.13 34.46
CA VAL A 217 39.47 -33.08 35.54
C VAL A 217 39.99 -32.52 36.85
N SER A 218 39.09 -32.30 37.84
CA SER A 218 39.42 -31.95 39.22
C SER A 218 39.52 -33.18 40.10
#